data_aad37707e4f096bcd317a588c5038e7d
#
_entry.id   aad37707e4f096bcd317a588c5038e7d
#
_cell.length_a   1.000
_cell.length_b   1.000
_cell.length_c   1.000
_cell.angle_alpha   90.00
_cell.angle_beta   90.00
_cell.angle_gamma   90.00
#
_symmetry.space_group_name_H-M   'P 1'
#
loop_
_entity.id
_entity.type
_entity.pdbx_description
1 polymer ?
#
loop_
_entity_poly.entity_id
_entity_poly.type
_entity_poly.pdbx_seq_one_letter_code
_entity_poly.pdbx_strand_id
1 'polypeptide(L)'
;MNARWKQNGLTVAGGKGQGNGINQLLDSCGLYVDDDQTIYVADQSNHRIVEWKRGATSGQVVAGGNGQGSGDHQLNYPAIVIIDKERDSLIICDRSNKRVVRWPRRNGTSGETIISNIVCWGLTMDENGSLYVVDRIEDE
;
A
#
# COMPACT_ATOMS: atom_id res chain seq x y z
N MET A 1 -1.37 9.56 -30.04
CA MET A 1 -0.23 9.89 -29.15
C MET A 1 0.58 8.61 -28.93
N ASN A 2 1.84 8.58 -29.36
CA ASN A 2 2.68 7.40 -29.14
C ASN A 2 3.34 7.50 -27.77
N ALA A 3 2.97 6.62 -26.83
CA ALA A 3 3.65 6.50 -25.57
C ALA A 3 5.09 6.00 -25.81
N ARG A 4 6.08 6.75 -25.32
CA ARG A 4 7.47 6.34 -25.37
C ARG A 4 7.89 5.90 -23.96
N TRP A 5 8.27 4.67 -23.87
CA TRP A 5 8.86 4.11 -22.64
C TRP A 5 10.36 4.31 -22.66
N LYS A 6 10.94 4.72 -21.53
CA LYS A 6 12.39 4.71 -21.38
C LYS A 6 12.86 3.28 -21.26
N GLN A 7 13.91 2.91 -22.01
CA GLN A 7 14.50 1.58 -21.94
C GLN A 7 15.14 1.31 -20.58
N ASN A 8 15.68 2.35 -19.95
CA ASN A 8 16.30 2.26 -18.63
C ASN A 8 15.35 2.87 -17.60
N GLY A 9 14.90 2.06 -16.65
CA GLY A 9 14.11 2.54 -15.53
C GLY A 9 14.91 3.45 -14.59
N LEU A 10 14.21 4.30 -13.86
CA LEU A 10 14.76 5.09 -12.77
C LEU A 10 14.26 4.51 -11.45
N THR A 11 15.15 4.21 -10.52
CA THR A 11 14.77 3.81 -9.17
C THR A 11 14.25 5.02 -8.41
N VAL A 12 12.99 4.96 -7.97
CA VAL A 12 12.32 6.06 -7.26
C VAL A 12 11.95 5.71 -5.82
N ALA A 13 12.02 4.43 -5.46
CA ALA A 13 11.77 3.94 -4.10
C ALA A 13 12.66 2.73 -3.82
N GLY A 14 13.14 2.56 -2.61
CA GLY A 14 14.07 1.48 -2.27
C GLY A 14 15.45 1.68 -2.92
N GLY A 15 16.02 0.59 -3.46
CA GLY A 15 17.29 0.63 -4.19
C GLY A 15 18.55 0.53 -3.32
N LYS A 16 18.38 0.29 -2.02
CA LYS A 16 19.47 0.13 -1.05
C LYS A 16 19.57 -1.30 -0.50
N GLY A 17 19.29 -2.26 -1.37
CA GLY A 17 19.20 -3.68 -0.98
C GLY A 17 17.89 -4.00 -0.27
N GLN A 18 17.70 -5.29 0.00
CA GLN A 18 16.52 -5.76 0.75
C GLN A 18 16.72 -5.52 2.25
N GLY A 19 15.64 -5.19 2.93
CA GLY A 19 15.69 -5.00 4.38
C GLY A 19 14.51 -4.19 4.92
N ASN A 20 14.59 -3.85 6.19
CA ASN A 20 13.55 -3.14 6.93
C ASN A 20 13.87 -1.67 7.23
N GLY A 21 14.99 -1.15 6.71
CA GLY A 21 15.31 0.27 6.83
C GLY A 21 14.31 1.15 6.06
N ILE A 22 14.30 2.44 6.37
CA ILE A 22 13.40 3.40 5.69
C ILE A 22 13.79 3.70 4.24
N ASN A 23 14.96 3.27 3.81
CA ASN A 23 15.43 3.32 2.43
C ASN A 23 15.47 1.93 1.75
N GLN A 24 14.89 0.93 2.38
CA GLN A 24 14.85 -0.45 1.93
C GLN A 24 13.41 -0.95 1.82
N LEU A 25 13.20 -1.94 0.97
CA LEU A 25 11.94 -2.65 0.81
C LEU A 25 12.21 -4.16 0.86
N LEU A 26 11.20 -4.94 1.20
CA LEU A 26 11.28 -6.40 1.23
C LEU A 26 10.00 -7.02 0.68
N ASP A 27 10.14 -7.74 -0.44
CA ASP A 27 9.03 -8.39 -1.14
C ASP A 27 7.86 -7.43 -1.42
N SER A 28 8.18 -6.25 -1.95
CA SER A 28 7.17 -5.25 -2.30
C SER A 28 6.26 -5.77 -3.41
N CYS A 29 4.98 -5.53 -3.27
CA CYS A 29 3.96 -6.06 -4.18
C CYS A 29 3.23 -4.96 -4.93
N GLY A 30 2.40 -4.17 -4.26
CA GLY A 30 1.58 -3.13 -4.88
C GLY A 30 2.17 -1.74 -4.70
N LEU A 31 1.91 -0.88 -5.66
CA LEU A 31 2.27 0.52 -5.57
C LEU A 31 1.15 1.40 -6.13
N TYR A 32 1.11 2.63 -5.65
CA TYR A 32 0.22 3.68 -6.14
C TYR A 32 1.00 4.98 -6.30
N VAL A 33 0.80 5.69 -7.40
CA VAL A 33 1.42 6.99 -7.66
C VAL A 33 0.36 8.07 -7.58
N ASP A 34 0.53 9.02 -6.68
CA ASP A 34 -0.38 10.15 -6.53
C ASP A 34 -0.07 11.28 -7.55
N ASP A 35 -0.96 12.25 -7.64
CA ASP A 35 -0.85 13.35 -8.61
C ASP A 35 0.40 14.20 -8.44
N ASP A 36 0.91 14.33 -7.23
CA ASP A 36 2.16 15.03 -6.91
C ASP A 36 3.40 14.16 -7.07
N GLN A 37 3.24 12.94 -7.65
CA GLN A 37 4.29 11.95 -7.82
C GLN A 37 4.82 11.35 -6.51
N THR A 38 4.09 11.47 -5.42
CA THR A 38 4.32 10.66 -4.21
C THR A 38 3.95 9.21 -4.51
N ILE A 39 4.83 8.30 -4.14
CA ILE A 39 4.67 6.86 -4.36
C ILE A 39 4.37 6.19 -3.03
N TYR A 40 3.31 5.39 -3.00
CA TYR A 40 2.95 4.53 -1.88
C TYR A 40 3.24 3.08 -2.25
N VAL A 41 3.99 2.39 -1.44
CA VAL A 41 4.42 1.01 -1.69
C VAL A 41 3.91 0.10 -0.58
N ALA A 42 3.27 -0.99 -0.96
CA ALA A 42 2.98 -2.09 -0.04
C ALA A 42 4.26 -2.90 0.16
N ASP A 43 4.96 -2.63 1.24
CA ASP A 43 6.20 -3.28 1.65
C ASP A 43 5.84 -4.54 2.45
N GLN A 44 5.48 -5.57 1.71
CA GLN A 44 4.70 -6.72 2.16
C GLN A 44 5.34 -7.46 3.33
N SER A 45 6.58 -7.88 3.19
CA SER A 45 7.27 -8.66 4.21
C SER A 45 7.76 -7.83 5.41
N ASN A 46 7.66 -6.52 5.34
CA ASN A 46 7.84 -5.61 6.47
C ASN A 46 6.52 -5.18 7.12
N HIS A 47 5.38 -5.69 6.65
CA HIS A 47 4.06 -5.45 7.22
C HIS A 47 3.73 -3.96 7.38
N ARG A 48 4.00 -3.18 6.31
CA ARG A 48 3.86 -1.73 6.32
C ARG A 48 3.54 -1.17 4.93
N ILE A 49 3.01 0.05 4.92
CA ILE A 49 2.94 0.91 3.72
C ILE A 49 3.96 2.03 3.90
N VAL A 50 4.77 2.24 2.87
CA VAL A 50 5.82 3.26 2.86
C VAL A 50 5.50 4.29 1.79
N GLU A 51 5.62 5.57 2.16
CA GLU A 51 5.48 6.72 1.28
C GLU A 51 6.87 7.18 0.82
N TRP A 52 7.04 7.41 -0.48
CA TRP A 52 8.23 8.03 -1.06
C TRP A 52 7.83 9.30 -1.80
N LYS A 53 8.28 10.45 -1.33
CA LYS A 53 8.08 11.70 -2.04
C LYS A 53 9.04 11.81 -3.22
N ARG A 54 8.64 12.57 -4.24
CA ARG A 54 9.48 12.78 -5.42
C ARG A 54 10.87 13.25 -5.03
N GLY A 55 11.92 12.56 -5.51
CA GLY A 55 13.31 12.87 -5.24
C GLY A 55 13.82 12.48 -3.84
N ALA A 56 12.97 11.85 -3.00
CA ALA A 56 13.39 11.43 -1.68
C ALA A 56 14.36 10.24 -1.75
N THR A 57 15.35 10.23 -0.86
CA THR A 57 16.34 9.15 -0.72
C THR A 57 15.92 8.10 0.31
N SER A 58 14.87 8.38 1.07
CA SER A 58 14.28 7.47 2.05
C SER A 58 12.77 7.62 2.06
N GLY A 59 12.08 6.57 2.50
CA GLY A 59 10.65 6.57 2.67
C GLY A 59 10.21 6.96 4.07
N GLN A 60 8.91 7.06 4.24
CA GLN A 60 8.26 7.23 5.54
C GLN A 60 7.18 6.16 5.69
N VAL A 61 7.14 5.49 6.83
CA VAL A 61 6.05 4.55 7.14
C VAL A 61 4.78 5.36 7.39
N VAL A 62 3.71 5.05 6.65
CA VAL A 62 2.42 5.74 6.75
C VAL A 62 1.29 4.84 7.24
N ALA A 63 1.48 3.54 7.23
CA ALA A 63 0.55 2.58 7.83
C ALA A 63 1.29 1.31 8.24
N GLY A 64 0.86 0.67 9.31
CA GLY A 64 1.52 -0.51 9.85
C GLY A 64 2.90 -0.19 10.42
N GLY A 65 3.83 -1.15 10.29
CA GLY A 65 5.19 -0.98 10.81
C GLY A 65 5.31 -1.18 12.32
N ASN A 66 4.26 -1.73 12.94
CA ASN A 66 4.19 -2.00 14.38
C ASN A 66 4.27 -3.52 14.67
N GLY A 67 5.05 -4.22 13.87
CA GLY A 67 5.11 -5.67 13.86
C GLY A 67 3.96 -6.30 13.07
N GLN A 68 4.14 -7.56 12.72
CA GLN A 68 3.12 -8.37 12.06
C GLN A 68 1.99 -8.67 13.03
N GLY A 69 0.76 -8.44 12.64
CA GLY A 69 -0.38 -8.75 13.50
C GLY A 69 -1.71 -8.27 12.96
N SER A 70 -2.77 -8.47 13.76
CA SER A 70 -4.15 -8.19 13.41
C SER A 70 -4.77 -7.02 14.19
N GLY A 71 -3.99 -6.33 14.99
CA GLY A 71 -4.45 -5.13 15.69
C GLY A 71 -4.83 -4.01 14.72
N ASP A 72 -5.53 -3.01 15.20
CA ASP A 72 -5.92 -1.84 14.40
C ASP A 72 -4.72 -0.97 13.99
N HIS A 73 -3.60 -1.08 14.69
CA HIS A 73 -2.31 -0.43 14.42
C HIS A 73 -1.34 -1.29 13.61
N GLN A 74 -1.74 -2.51 13.23
CA GLN A 74 -0.90 -3.51 12.57
C GLN A 74 -1.44 -3.89 11.20
N LEU A 75 -0.53 -4.37 10.34
CA LEU A 75 -0.82 -5.01 9.08
C LEU A 75 -0.15 -6.39 9.04
N ASN A 76 -0.62 -7.24 8.14
CA ASN A 76 -0.10 -8.59 7.97
C ASN A 76 -0.03 -8.94 6.47
N TYR A 77 1.15 -8.83 5.88
CA TYR A 77 1.40 -8.98 4.45
C TYR A 77 0.45 -8.10 3.59
N PRO A 78 0.48 -6.77 3.76
CA PRO A 78 -0.33 -5.88 2.93
C PRO A 78 0.13 -5.97 1.47
N ALA A 79 -0.81 -6.11 0.55
CA ALA A 79 -0.49 -6.40 -0.84
C ALA A 79 -0.76 -5.24 -1.78
N ILE A 80 -1.77 -4.44 -1.50
CA ILE A 80 -2.24 -3.36 -2.36
C ILE A 80 -2.57 -2.15 -1.50
N VAL A 81 -2.22 -0.98 -2.02
CA VAL A 81 -2.62 0.31 -1.45
C VAL A 81 -3.14 1.20 -2.56
N ILE A 82 -4.24 1.90 -2.30
CA ILE A 82 -4.75 2.99 -3.14
C ILE A 82 -5.10 4.19 -2.24
N ILE A 83 -5.32 5.34 -2.87
CA ILE A 83 -5.70 6.56 -2.17
C ILE A 83 -7.18 6.87 -2.43
N ASP A 84 -7.94 7.09 -1.36
CA ASP A 84 -9.24 7.72 -1.39
C ASP A 84 -9.03 9.23 -1.18
N LYS A 85 -9.05 9.98 -2.29
CA LYS A 85 -8.76 11.43 -2.27
C LYS A 85 -9.84 12.22 -1.54
N GLU A 86 -11.11 11.80 -1.66
CA GLU A 86 -12.23 12.49 -1.04
C GLU A 86 -12.14 12.42 0.49
N ARG A 87 -11.70 11.28 1.03
CA ARG A 87 -11.57 11.06 2.47
C ARG A 87 -10.15 11.20 2.99
N ASP A 88 -9.20 11.60 2.15
CA ASP A 88 -7.77 11.71 2.43
C ASP A 88 -7.26 10.50 3.23
N SER A 89 -7.50 9.32 2.70
CA SER A 89 -7.16 8.06 3.35
C SER A 89 -6.52 7.06 2.40
N LEU A 90 -5.74 6.16 2.99
CA LEU A 90 -5.24 4.95 2.34
C LEU A 90 -6.31 3.87 2.44
N ILE A 91 -6.50 3.12 1.36
CA ILE A 91 -7.27 1.88 1.35
C ILE A 91 -6.28 0.75 1.09
N ILE A 92 -6.21 -0.21 1.98
CA ILE A 92 -5.16 -1.23 2.01
C ILE A 92 -5.78 -2.62 2.00
N CYS A 93 -5.34 -3.46 1.07
CA CYS A 93 -5.54 -4.90 1.14
C CYS A 93 -4.62 -5.49 2.19
N ASP A 94 -5.11 -5.72 3.38
CA ASP A 94 -4.42 -6.37 4.47
C ASP A 94 -4.63 -7.89 4.37
N ARG A 95 -3.90 -8.49 3.42
CA ARG A 95 -4.22 -9.82 2.84
C ARG A 95 -4.26 -10.93 3.87
N SER A 96 -3.23 -11.07 4.70
CA SER A 96 -3.16 -12.17 5.65
C SER A 96 -4.11 -12.01 6.84
N ASN A 97 -4.63 -10.82 7.06
CA ASN A 97 -5.71 -10.57 8.01
C ASN A 97 -7.11 -10.70 7.36
N LYS A 98 -7.18 -11.06 6.08
CA LYS A 98 -8.44 -11.22 5.33
C LYS A 98 -9.38 -10.03 5.48
N ARG A 99 -8.81 -8.82 5.32
CA ARG A 99 -9.55 -7.57 5.47
C ARG A 99 -9.05 -6.49 4.52
N VAL A 100 -9.90 -5.52 4.25
CA VAL A 100 -9.54 -4.23 3.67
C VAL A 100 -9.69 -3.18 4.76
N VAL A 101 -8.66 -2.38 4.96
CA VAL A 101 -8.64 -1.34 5.98
C VAL A 101 -8.54 0.05 5.36
N ARG A 102 -9.17 1.01 6.01
CA ARG A 102 -9.01 2.44 5.76
C ARG A 102 -8.08 3.02 6.81
N TRP A 103 -7.05 3.73 6.36
CA TRP A 103 -6.06 4.34 7.24
C TRP A 103 -5.96 5.83 6.93
N PRO A 104 -5.99 6.73 7.92
CA PRO A 104 -5.77 8.15 7.66
C PRO A 104 -4.44 8.35 6.94
N ARG A 105 -4.46 9.09 5.86
CA ARG A 105 -3.27 9.29 5.02
C ARG A 105 -2.16 10.03 5.73
N ARG A 106 -2.53 10.95 6.62
CA ARG A 106 -1.58 11.81 7.34
C ARG A 106 -1.71 11.58 8.83
N ASN A 107 -0.57 11.30 9.47
CA ASN A 107 -0.47 11.11 10.92
C ASN A 107 -1.42 10.02 11.46
N GLY A 108 -1.83 9.07 10.63
CA GLY A 108 -2.66 7.95 11.06
C GLY A 108 -1.85 6.95 11.89
N THR A 109 -2.38 6.58 13.05
CA THR A 109 -1.77 5.61 13.96
C THR A 109 -2.49 4.26 13.97
N SER A 110 -3.69 4.21 13.39
CA SER A 110 -4.49 3.00 13.30
C SER A 110 -5.41 3.03 12.09
N GLY A 111 -5.87 1.86 11.66
CA GLY A 111 -6.82 1.68 10.58
C GLY A 111 -8.17 1.18 11.06
N GLU A 112 -9.17 1.37 10.22
CA GLU A 112 -10.53 0.86 10.38
C GLU A 112 -10.76 -0.24 9.37
N THR A 113 -11.23 -1.41 9.80
CA THR A 113 -11.65 -2.46 8.87
C THR A 113 -12.95 -2.05 8.20
N ILE A 114 -12.90 -1.88 6.88
CA ILE A 114 -14.08 -1.52 6.08
C ILE A 114 -14.71 -2.72 5.37
N ILE A 115 -13.94 -3.77 5.10
CA ILE A 115 -14.42 -5.05 4.57
C ILE A 115 -13.70 -6.17 5.32
N SER A 116 -14.43 -7.12 5.85
CA SER A 116 -13.92 -8.30 6.55
C SER A 116 -14.18 -9.59 5.76
N ASN A 117 -13.50 -10.65 6.13
CA ASN A 117 -13.63 -11.99 5.53
C ASN A 117 -13.41 -12.00 4.01
N ILE A 118 -12.41 -11.27 3.54
CA ILE A 118 -12.09 -11.15 2.12
C ILE A 118 -10.59 -11.39 1.90
N VAL A 119 -10.26 -12.25 0.93
CA VAL A 119 -8.87 -12.42 0.47
C VAL A 119 -8.67 -11.50 -0.73
N CYS A 120 -8.25 -10.28 -0.45
CA CYS A 120 -8.13 -9.21 -1.44
C CYS A 120 -6.95 -9.45 -2.40
N TRP A 121 -7.26 -9.60 -3.69
CA TRP A 121 -6.27 -9.76 -4.77
C TRP A 121 -6.24 -8.61 -5.76
N GLY A 122 -7.22 -7.74 -5.72
CA GLY A 122 -7.31 -6.55 -6.53
C GLY A 122 -8.15 -5.51 -5.84
N LEU A 123 -7.80 -4.26 -6.02
CA LEU A 123 -8.47 -3.13 -5.36
C LEU A 123 -8.39 -1.92 -6.25
N THR A 124 -9.53 -1.34 -6.56
CA THR A 124 -9.60 -0.07 -7.30
C THR A 124 -10.82 0.72 -6.89
N MET A 125 -10.81 2.00 -7.20
CA MET A 125 -11.90 2.92 -6.92
C MET A 125 -12.25 3.68 -8.19
N ASP A 126 -13.55 3.86 -8.46
CA ASP A 126 -14.01 4.67 -9.58
C ASP A 126 -14.09 6.16 -9.22
N GLU A 127 -14.47 6.98 -10.22
CA GLU A 127 -14.58 8.43 -10.05
C GLU A 127 -15.66 8.84 -9.04
N ASN A 128 -16.63 7.97 -8.77
CA ASN A 128 -17.72 8.22 -7.82
C ASN A 128 -17.33 7.78 -6.38
N GLY A 129 -16.13 7.26 -6.19
CA GLY A 129 -15.67 6.76 -4.90
C GLY A 129 -16.19 5.36 -4.54
N SER A 130 -16.72 4.63 -5.52
CA SER A 130 -17.10 3.22 -5.35
C SER A 130 -15.86 2.34 -5.37
N LEU A 131 -15.75 1.46 -4.37
CA LEU A 131 -14.63 0.56 -4.20
C LEU A 131 -14.94 -0.80 -4.83
N TYR A 132 -14.02 -1.30 -5.64
CA TYR A 132 -14.11 -2.61 -6.30
C TYR A 132 -12.98 -3.49 -5.78
N VAL A 133 -13.33 -4.70 -5.35
CA VAL A 133 -12.40 -5.64 -4.73
C VAL A 133 -12.51 -6.98 -5.43
N VAL A 134 -11.36 -7.57 -5.78
CA VAL A 134 -11.28 -8.96 -6.23
C VAL A 134 -11.06 -9.83 -5.01
N ASP A 135 -12.04 -10.68 -4.72
CA ASP A 135 -11.95 -11.68 -3.68
C ASP A 135 -11.50 -13.00 -4.29
N ARG A 136 -10.43 -13.55 -3.77
CA ARG A 136 -10.04 -14.91 -4.07
C ARG A 136 -10.70 -15.85 -3.09
N ILE A 137 -11.79 -16.46 -3.53
CA ILE A 137 -12.40 -17.57 -2.80
C ILE A 137 -11.43 -18.75 -2.91
N GLU A 138 -10.87 -19.15 -1.79
CA GLU A 138 -10.14 -20.42 -1.75
C GLU A 138 -11.16 -21.54 -1.74
N ASP A 139 -11.18 -22.35 -2.79
CA ASP A 139 -11.93 -23.61 -2.79
C ASP A 139 -11.34 -24.49 -1.68
N GLU A 140 -12.18 -24.89 -0.77
CA GLU A 140 -11.83 -25.85 0.28
C GLU A 140 -11.56 -27.25 -0.33
#